data_d87aebcf95cbb0c3cdb1f2b41357bfcd
#
_entry.id   d87aebcf95cbb0c3cdb1f2b41357bfcd
#
_cell.length_a   1.000
_cell.length_b   1.000
_cell.length_c   1.000
_cell.angle_alpha   90.00
_cell.angle_beta   90.00
_cell.angle_gamma   90.00
#
_symmetry.space_group_name_H-M   'P 1'
#
loop_
_entity.id
_entity.type
_entity.pdbx_description
1 polymer ?
#
loop_
_entity_poly.entity_id
_entity_poly.type
_entity_poly.pdbx_seq_one_letter_code
_entity_poly.pdbx_strand_id
1 'polypeptide(L)'
;MTSAEALVLVAEDEPEIADILRAYLAREGLRTLHAANGREALEMHLALRPDLLLLDVRMPLLDGWQVLAEVRRRGSTPIIMITAHDQDVDKLSALRMGADDYVVKPFNPAEVAARARAVLRRTLGNGDGGAGVLRVGPLEIDLDAFRVTVGSGAEAQPLTLTLTEFRLLAHLARLPRRVFSRAELLHACLPESDALERTVDSHLSKLRRKLEEAGVSGLPVSIRGVGYCLEGSG
;
A
#
# COMPACT_ATOMS: atom_id res chain seq x y z
N MET A 1 0.47 9.93 28.49
CA MET A 1 1.51 10.36 27.53
C MET A 1 0.77 10.69 26.24
N THR A 2 0.74 11.98 25.87
CA THR A 2 0.09 12.43 24.62
C THR A 2 0.87 11.81 23.45
N SER A 3 0.23 10.92 22.72
CA SER A 3 0.75 10.44 21.43
C SER A 3 1.04 11.66 20.57
N ALA A 4 2.27 11.82 20.10
CA ALA A 4 2.60 12.91 19.18
C ALA A 4 1.73 12.76 17.93
N GLU A 5 1.01 13.82 17.58
CA GLU A 5 0.19 13.82 16.38
C GLU A 5 1.09 13.65 15.14
N ALA A 6 0.76 12.70 14.28
CA ALA A 6 1.53 12.42 13.07
C ALA A 6 1.56 13.64 12.13
N LEU A 7 2.72 13.89 11.55
CA LEU A 7 2.98 15.01 10.65
C LEU A 7 2.82 14.59 9.19
N VAL A 8 1.88 15.19 8.48
CA VAL A 8 1.65 14.98 7.05
C VAL A 8 2.11 16.22 6.26
N LEU A 9 3.00 16.01 5.30
CA LEU A 9 3.39 17.04 4.34
C LEU A 9 2.50 16.89 3.10
N VAL A 10 1.76 17.94 2.75
CA VAL A 10 0.92 18.03 1.55
C VAL A 10 1.67 18.84 0.50
N ALA A 11 2.11 18.20 -0.56
CA ALA A 11 2.74 18.82 -1.72
C ALA A 11 1.72 18.91 -2.86
N GLU A 12 1.20 20.12 -3.08
CA GLU A 12 0.12 20.43 -4.03
C GLU A 12 0.27 21.89 -4.45
N ASP A 13 0.31 22.17 -5.75
CA ASP A 13 0.50 23.54 -6.26
C ASP A 13 -0.80 24.36 -6.33
N GLU A 14 -1.96 23.70 -6.27
CA GLU A 14 -3.27 24.36 -6.19
C GLU A 14 -3.65 24.63 -4.71
N PRO A 15 -3.59 25.88 -4.23
CA PRO A 15 -3.81 26.20 -2.81
C PRO A 15 -5.19 25.77 -2.30
N GLU A 16 -6.20 25.85 -3.15
CA GLU A 16 -7.58 25.46 -2.80
C GLU A 16 -7.67 23.96 -2.50
N ILE A 17 -7.00 23.12 -3.29
CA ILE A 17 -6.94 21.68 -3.08
C ILE A 17 -6.14 21.36 -1.81
N ALA A 18 -5.00 22.02 -1.64
CA ALA A 18 -4.16 21.85 -0.46
C ALA A 18 -4.92 22.19 0.83
N ASP A 19 -5.66 23.30 0.86
CA ASP A 19 -6.43 23.73 2.03
C ASP A 19 -7.59 22.76 2.36
N ILE A 20 -8.27 22.23 1.33
CA ILE A 20 -9.30 21.21 1.52
C ILE A 20 -8.68 19.95 2.12
N LEU A 21 -7.58 19.44 1.57
CA LEU A 21 -6.90 18.26 2.07
C LEU A 21 -6.46 18.45 3.52
N ARG A 22 -5.81 19.58 3.83
CA ARG A 22 -5.35 19.91 5.18
C ARG A 22 -6.50 19.99 6.18
N ALA A 23 -7.64 20.56 5.80
CA ALA A 23 -8.82 20.63 6.67
C ALA A 23 -9.37 19.23 7.00
N TYR A 24 -9.41 18.31 6.03
CA TYR A 24 -9.87 16.94 6.27
C TYR A 24 -8.86 16.12 7.10
N LEU A 25 -7.57 16.26 6.82
CA LEU A 25 -6.51 15.62 7.62
C LEU A 25 -6.52 16.10 9.08
N ALA A 26 -6.71 17.41 9.30
CA ALA A 26 -6.81 17.97 10.64
C ALA A 26 -8.01 17.42 11.44
N ARG A 27 -9.17 17.17 10.78
CA ARG A 27 -10.33 16.51 11.41
C ARG A 27 -10.01 15.08 11.86
N GLU A 28 -9.05 14.44 11.21
CA GLU A 28 -8.56 13.11 11.58
C GLU A 28 -7.44 13.15 12.64
N GLY A 29 -7.17 14.33 13.24
CA GLY A 29 -6.14 14.50 14.28
C GLY A 29 -4.72 14.47 13.74
N LEU A 30 -4.51 14.80 12.47
CA LEU A 30 -3.19 14.83 11.85
C LEU A 30 -2.68 16.28 11.74
N ARG A 31 -1.41 16.49 12.06
CA ARG A 31 -0.74 17.77 11.81
C ARG A 31 -0.37 17.86 10.34
N THR A 32 -0.56 19.02 9.73
CA THR A 32 -0.30 19.20 8.31
C THR A 32 0.63 20.37 8.03
N LEU A 33 1.48 20.20 7.04
CA LEU A 33 2.28 21.24 6.40
C LEU A 33 1.96 21.25 4.91
N HIS A 34 2.21 22.37 4.25
CA HIS A 34 1.96 22.52 2.82
C HIS A 34 3.24 22.99 2.12
N ALA A 35 3.50 22.39 0.97
CA ALA A 35 4.51 22.78 0.01
C ALA A 35 3.84 23.06 -1.35
N ALA A 36 4.07 24.23 -1.92
CA ALA A 36 3.43 24.67 -3.16
C ALA A 36 4.13 24.18 -4.44
N ASN A 37 5.23 23.45 -4.31
CA ASN A 37 5.99 22.90 -5.44
C ASN A 37 6.89 21.75 -4.97
N GLY A 38 7.41 20.96 -5.93
CA GLY A 38 8.22 19.80 -5.61
C GLY A 38 9.58 20.12 -4.97
N ARG A 39 10.18 21.28 -5.24
CA ARG A 39 11.43 21.68 -4.60
C ARG A 39 11.21 21.98 -3.12
N GLU A 40 10.21 22.78 -2.82
CA GLU A 40 9.81 23.06 -1.43
C GLU A 40 9.42 21.80 -0.67
N ALA A 41 8.67 20.90 -1.32
CA ALA A 41 8.31 19.59 -0.75
C ALA A 41 9.54 18.79 -0.36
N LEU A 42 10.56 18.73 -1.21
CA LEU A 42 11.80 18.02 -0.93
C LEU A 42 12.60 18.68 0.21
N GLU A 43 12.73 20.00 0.20
CA GLU A 43 13.41 20.75 1.26
C GLU A 43 12.73 20.55 2.62
N MET A 44 11.39 20.68 2.67
CA MET A 44 10.62 20.47 3.89
C MET A 44 10.69 19.01 4.35
N HIS A 45 10.63 18.05 3.43
CA HIS A 45 10.78 16.63 3.77
C HIS A 45 12.12 16.35 4.46
N LEU A 46 13.21 16.91 3.93
CA LEU A 46 14.56 16.72 4.48
C LEU A 46 14.72 17.36 5.87
N ALA A 47 14.16 18.56 6.05
CA ALA A 47 14.29 19.31 7.29
C ALA A 47 13.39 18.79 8.40
N LEU A 48 12.16 18.39 8.08
CA LEU A 48 11.10 18.14 9.05
C LEU A 48 10.77 16.67 9.22
N ARG A 49 11.21 15.81 8.31
CA ARG A 49 11.00 14.35 8.34
C ARG A 49 9.54 13.98 8.62
N PRO A 50 8.60 14.35 7.75
CA PRO A 50 7.20 14.04 7.96
C PRO A 50 6.96 12.52 8.03
N ASP A 51 5.91 12.14 8.74
CA ASP A 51 5.48 10.74 8.87
C ASP A 51 4.76 10.23 7.61
N LEU A 52 4.25 11.14 6.76
CA LEU A 52 3.60 10.85 5.49
C LEU A 52 3.76 12.04 4.53
N LEU A 53 3.95 11.75 3.26
CA LEU A 53 3.92 12.72 2.16
C LEU A 53 2.71 12.44 1.25
N LEU A 54 1.79 13.40 1.13
CA LEU A 54 0.81 13.45 0.03
C LEU A 54 1.43 14.26 -1.08
N LEU A 55 1.54 13.70 -2.28
CA LEU A 55 2.38 14.23 -3.34
C LEU A 55 1.64 14.29 -4.67
N ASP A 56 1.32 15.50 -5.11
CA ASP A 56 0.79 15.67 -6.47
C ASP A 56 1.89 15.34 -7.50
N VAL A 57 1.47 14.72 -8.58
CA VAL A 57 2.34 14.41 -9.72
C VAL A 57 2.71 15.67 -10.47
N ARG A 58 1.75 16.56 -10.71
CA ARG A 58 1.96 17.76 -11.52
C ARG A 58 2.21 18.98 -10.65
N MET A 59 3.46 19.28 -10.43
CA MET A 59 3.89 20.47 -9.69
C MET A 59 4.99 21.21 -10.44
N PRO A 60 5.13 22.53 -10.23
CA PRO A 60 6.22 23.32 -10.79
C PRO A 60 7.56 22.99 -10.14
N LEU A 61 8.65 23.31 -10.83
CA LEU A 61 10.06 23.16 -10.44
C LEU A 61 10.56 21.72 -10.40
N LEU A 62 9.95 20.86 -9.61
CA LEU A 62 10.16 19.40 -9.58
C LEU A 62 8.79 18.74 -9.61
N ASP A 63 8.59 17.81 -10.52
CA ASP A 63 7.39 17.01 -10.54
C ASP A 63 7.36 15.96 -9.42
N GLY A 64 6.18 15.39 -9.16
CA GLY A 64 6.02 14.42 -8.09
C GLY A 64 6.83 13.14 -8.29
N TRP A 65 7.13 12.76 -9.53
CA TRP A 65 7.97 11.58 -9.82
C TRP A 65 9.41 11.81 -9.40
N GLN A 66 9.93 13.00 -9.65
CA GLN A 66 11.28 13.39 -9.27
C GLN A 66 11.41 13.47 -7.74
N VAL A 67 10.38 14.02 -7.07
CA VAL A 67 10.33 14.06 -5.59
C VAL A 67 10.26 12.64 -5.02
N LEU A 68 9.38 11.77 -5.55
CA LEU A 68 9.28 10.37 -5.13
C LEU A 68 10.63 9.66 -5.24
N ALA A 69 11.28 9.73 -6.40
CA ALA A 69 12.57 9.09 -6.63
C ALA A 69 13.64 9.57 -5.62
N GLU A 70 13.67 10.89 -5.34
CA GLU A 70 14.64 11.49 -4.43
C GLU A 70 14.38 11.10 -2.96
N VAL A 71 13.12 11.06 -2.54
CA VAL A 71 12.74 10.59 -1.19
C VAL A 71 13.09 9.11 -1.02
N ARG A 72 12.84 8.28 -2.02
CA ARG A 72 13.15 6.84 -1.97
C ARG A 72 14.65 6.55 -1.92
N ARG A 73 15.47 7.38 -2.55
CA ARG A 73 16.94 7.27 -2.44
C ARG A 73 17.45 7.52 -1.02
N ARG A 74 16.70 8.27 -0.21
CA ARG A 74 17.12 8.75 1.12
C ARG A 74 16.42 8.06 2.28
N GLY A 75 15.29 7.39 2.03
CA GLY A 75 14.53 6.75 3.10
C GLY A 75 13.23 6.11 2.64
N SER A 76 12.46 5.70 3.63
CA SER A 76 11.21 4.95 3.47
C SER A 76 9.98 5.74 3.95
N THR A 77 10.04 7.07 3.99
CA THR A 77 8.87 7.90 4.33
C THR A 77 7.69 7.50 3.46
N PRO A 78 6.53 7.16 4.03
CA PRO A 78 5.36 6.79 3.25
C PRO A 78 4.92 7.91 2.31
N ILE A 79 4.52 7.53 1.09
CA ILE A 79 4.08 8.47 0.06
C ILE A 79 2.78 7.99 -0.56
N ILE A 80 1.77 8.86 -0.54
CA ILE A 80 0.54 8.71 -1.34
C ILE A 80 0.63 9.67 -2.52
N MET A 81 0.65 9.13 -3.73
CA MET A 81 0.65 9.95 -4.94
C MET A 81 -0.76 10.45 -5.25
N ILE A 82 -0.88 11.71 -5.68
CA ILE A 82 -2.11 12.29 -6.19
C ILE A 82 -1.91 12.55 -7.69
N THR A 83 -2.76 11.99 -8.55
CA THR A 83 -2.56 12.04 -10.00
C THR A 83 -3.84 12.39 -10.75
N ALA A 84 -3.72 12.98 -11.93
CA ALA A 84 -4.86 13.20 -12.81
C ALA A 84 -5.21 11.92 -13.59
N HIS A 85 -6.47 11.77 -13.96
CA HIS A 85 -7.11 10.53 -14.46
C HIS A 85 -6.57 9.97 -15.79
N ASP A 86 -5.69 10.65 -16.51
CA ASP A 86 -5.52 10.42 -17.93
C ASP A 86 -4.58 9.30 -18.38
N GLN A 87 -3.89 8.58 -17.47
CA GLN A 87 -3.06 7.45 -17.93
C GLN A 87 -2.96 6.34 -16.87
N ASP A 88 -3.49 5.15 -17.20
CA ASP A 88 -3.27 3.91 -16.43
C ASP A 88 -1.79 3.55 -16.26
N VAL A 89 -0.92 4.11 -17.11
CA VAL A 89 0.54 4.01 -17.03
C VAL A 89 1.07 4.66 -15.75
N ASP A 90 0.46 5.75 -15.27
CA ASP A 90 0.95 6.49 -14.09
C ASP A 90 0.72 5.73 -12.79
N LYS A 91 -0.39 5.02 -12.65
CA LYS A 91 -0.73 4.22 -11.45
C LYS A 91 0.24 3.07 -11.21
N LEU A 92 0.51 2.29 -12.27
CA LEU A 92 1.46 1.18 -12.20
C LEU A 92 2.89 1.68 -12.01
N SER A 93 3.22 2.82 -12.59
CA SER A 93 4.53 3.46 -12.46
C SER A 93 4.76 3.97 -11.03
N ALA A 94 3.76 4.61 -10.40
CA ALA A 94 3.85 5.07 -9.01
C ALA A 94 4.18 3.92 -8.04
N LEU A 95 3.45 2.83 -8.13
CA LEU A 95 3.67 1.66 -7.26
C LEU A 95 4.99 0.96 -7.56
N ARG A 96 5.41 0.88 -8.83
CA ARG A 96 6.71 0.32 -9.22
C ARG A 96 7.88 1.19 -8.74
N MET A 97 7.71 2.51 -8.72
CA MET A 97 8.70 3.47 -8.21
C MET A 97 8.70 3.57 -6.69
N GLY A 98 7.79 2.84 -6.00
CA GLY A 98 7.80 2.72 -4.56
C GLY A 98 6.84 3.65 -3.82
N ALA A 99 5.80 4.19 -4.46
CA ALA A 99 4.70 4.83 -3.76
C ALA A 99 3.92 3.79 -2.92
N ASP A 100 3.43 4.19 -1.75
CA ASP A 100 2.70 3.31 -0.83
C ASP A 100 1.21 3.21 -1.18
N ASP A 101 0.67 4.26 -1.78
CA ASP A 101 -0.69 4.32 -2.32
C ASP A 101 -0.79 5.43 -3.37
N TYR A 102 -1.91 5.50 -4.08
CA TYR A 102 -2.21 6.61 -5.00
C TYR A 102 -3.69 6.95 -4.97
N VAL A 103 -4.00 8.19 -5.34
CA VAL A 103 -5.36 8.72 -5.45
C VAL A 103 -5.49 9.47 -6.76
N VAL A 104 -6.60 9.28 -7.46
CA VAL A 104 -6.85 9.90 -8.76
C VAL A 104 -7.76 11.13 -8.60
N LYS A 105 -7.38 12.25 -9.21
CA LYS A 105 -8.23 13.46 -9.35
C LYS A 105 -9.31 13.22 -10.42
N PRO A 106 -10.60 13.56 -10.18
CA PRO A 106 -11.13 14.16 -8.96
C PRO A 106 -11.34 13.13 -7.86
N PHE A 107 -11.00 13.48 -6.63
CA PHE A 107 -11.10 12.60 -5.46
C PHE A 107 -12.06 13.16 -4.38
N ASN A 108 -12.48 12.28 -3.49
CA ASN A 108 -13.14 12.70 -2.26
C ASN A 108 -12.09 12.98 -1.17
N PRO A 109 -12.00 14.21 -0.61
CA PRO A 109 -11.00 14.52 0.42
C PRO A 109 -11.09 13.64 1.67
N ALA A 110 -12.30 13.19 2.03
CA ALA A 110 -12.47 12.24 3.14
C ALA A 110 -11.82 10.88 2.85
N GLU A 111 -11.83 10.44 1.59
CA GLU A 111 -11.14 9.21 1.17
C GLU A 111 -9.62 9.35 1.30
N VAL A 112 -9.07 10.49 0.87
CA VAL A 112 -7.63 10.77 1.00
C VAL A 112 -7.21 10.76 2.48
N ALA A 113 -8.00 11.39 3.36
CA ALA A 113 -7.73 11.39 4.78
C ALA A 113 -7.81 9.99 5.41
N ALA A 114 -8.78 9.17 5.01
CA ALA A 114 -8.89 7.78 5.45
C ALA A 114 -7.70 6.93 5.00
N ARG A 115 -7.22 7.12 3.75
CA ARG A 115 -6.01 6.45 3.21
C ARG A 115 -4.76 6.90 3.96
N ALA A 116 -4.61 8.20 4.23
CA ALA A 116 -3.50 8.74 5.00
C ALA A 116 -3.44 8.11 6.39
N ARG A 117 -4.56 8.00 7.10
CA ARG A 117 -4.63 7.29 8.39
C ARG A 117 -4.28 5.81 8.28
N ALA A 118 -4.75 5.13 7.25
CA ALA A 118 -4.43 3.73 7.04
C ALA A 118 -2.92 3.52 6.82
N VAL A 119 -2.28 4.39 6.04
CA VAL A 119 -0.82 4.36 5.82
C VAL A 119 -0.07 4.68 7.11
N LEU A 120 -0.43 5.76 7.82
CA LEU A 120 0.22 6.16 9.07
C LEU A 120 0.09 5.11 10.17
N ARG A 121 -1.06 4.48 10.32
CA ARG A 121 -1.25 3.37 11.27
C ARG A 121 -0.28 2.23 11.01
N ARG A 122 0.04 1.96 9.75
CA ARG A 122 0.99 0.93 9.31
C ARG A 122 2.43 1.27 9.69
N THR A 123 2.80 2.56 9.62
CA THR A 123 4.18 3.00 9.78
C THR A 123 4.52 3.49 11.19
N LEU A 124 3.56 4.12 11.88
CA LEU A 124 3.74 4.65 13.24
C LEU A 124 3.21 3.71 14.32
N GLY A 125 2.43 2.71 13.97
CA GLY A 125 1.92 1.71 14.89
C GLY A 125 3.08 0.94 15.51
N ASN A 126 3.59 1.45 16.64
CA ASN A 126 4.44 0.70 17.54
C ASN A 126 3.73 -0.60 17.91
N GLY A 127 4.35 -1.70 17.57
CA GLY A 127 4.14 -3.04 18.04
C GLY A 127 3.29 -3.26 19.29
N ASP A 128 1.97 -3.08 19.15
CA ASP A 128 1.05 -3.81 20.01
C ASP A 128 0.48 -4.93 19.14
N GLY A 129 1.14 -6.07 19.23
CA GLY A 129 0.96 -7.21 18.35
C GLY A 129 -0.44 -7.79 18.47
N GLY A 130 -1.24 -7.62 17.41
CA GLY A 130 -2.45 -8.41 17.33
C GLY A 130 -3.44 -8.14 16.21
N ALA A 131 -3.61 -6.91 15.74
CA ALA A 131 -4.70 -6.60 14.81
C ALA A 131 -4.34 -6.62 13.31
N GLY A 132 -3.06 -6.48 12.95
CA GLY A 132 -2.58 -6.38 11.57
C GLY A 132 -1.77 -7.59 11.07
N VAL A 133 -1.44 -8.55 11.94
CA VAL A 133 -0.62 -9.71 11.55
C VAL A 133 -1.50 -10.95 11.43
N LEU A 134 -1.53 -11.53 10.22
CA LEU A 134 -2.15 -12.82 9.97
C LEU A 134 -1.10 -13.92 10.02
N ARG A 135 -1.43 -15.04 10.70
CA ARG A 135 -0.57 -16.22 10.78
C ARG A 135 -1.29 -17.40 10.18
N VAL A 136 -0.71 -18.00 9.15
CA VAL A 136 -1.25 -19.18 8.48
C VAL A 136 -0.12 -20.17 8.23
N GLY A 137 -0.09 -21.25 8.97
CA GLY A 137 1.02 -22.20 8.94
C GLY A 137 2.36 -21.50 9.26
N PRO A 138 3.38 -21.61 8.40
CA PRO A 138 4.67 -20.96 8.59
C PRO A 138 4.67 -19.49 8.13
N LEU A 139 3.56 -18.97 7.59
CA LEU A 139 3.45 -17.62 7.07
C LEU A 139 3.05 -16.63 8.17
N GLU A 140 3.80 -15.57 8.29
CA GLU A 140 3.44 -14.37 9.03
C GLU A 140 3.27 -13.21 8.05
N ILE A 141 2.06 -12.66 7.97
CA ILE A 141 1.67 -11.63 7.01
C ILE A 141 1.32 -10.37 7.79
N ASP A 142 2.21 -9.42 7.77
CA ASP A 142 2.02 -8.09 8.34
C ASP A 142 1.26 -7.22 7.34
N LEU A 143 -0.03 -7.04 7.60
CA LEU A 143 -0.92 -6.26 6.74
C LEU A 143 -0.57 -4.77 6.77
N ASP A 144 0.01 -4.34 7.85
CA ASP A 144 0.32 -2.95 8.11
C ASP A 144 1.67 -2.57 7.46
N ALA A 145 2.67 -3.45 7.54
CA ALA A 145 3.97 -3.25 6.90
C ALA A 145 4.05 -3.78 5.44
N PHE A 146 2.98 -4.37 4.88
CA PHE A 146 3.00 -5.07 3.59
C PHE A 146 4.15 -6.08 3.48
N ARG A 147 4.43 -6.77 4.57
CA ARG A 147 5.54 -7.71 4.67
C ARG A 147 5.02 -9.12 4.90
N VAL A 148 5.68 -10.05 4.26
CA VAL A 148 5.46 -11.48 4.50
C VAL A 148 6.78 -12.09 4.93
N THR A 149 6.74 -12.88 5.98
CA THR A 149 7.87 -13.71 6.40
C THR A 149 7.46 -15.17 6.47
N VAL A 150 8.41 -16.05 6.18
CA VAL A 150 8.26 -17.50 6.26
C VAL A 150 9.12 -18.01 7.41
N GLY A 151 8.54 -18.80 8.29
CA GLY A 151 9.18 -19.25 9.52
C GLY A 151 8.90 -18.35 10.71
N SER A 152 9.51 -18.64 11.85
CA SER A 152 9.31 -17.90 13.10
C SER A 152 10.61 -17.62 13.80
N GLY A 153 10.66 -16.53 14.56
CA GLY A 153 11.83 -16.15 15.37
C GLY A 153 13.05 -15.75 14.52
N ALA A 154 14.24 -16.14 14.94
CA ALA A 154 15.51 -15.76 14.31
C ALA A 154 15.73 -16.36 12.90
N GLU A 155 14.97 -17.37 12.53
CA GLU A 155 15.05 -18.03 11.20
C GLU A 155 14.00 -17.52 10.21
N ALA A 156 13.19 -16.53 10.60
CA ALA A 156 12.18 -15.95 9.72
C ALA A 156 12.83 -15.28 8.50
N GLN A 157 12.46 -15.71 7.31
CA GLN A 157 12.96 -15.18 6.05
C GLN A 157 11.91 -14.28 5.38
N PRO A 158 12.30 -13.08 4.92
CA PRO A 158 11.38 -12.20 4.21
C PRO A 158 11.04 -12.76 2.83
N LEU A 159 9.76 -12.74 2.47
CA LEU A 159 9.25 -13.12 1.16
C LEU A 159 8.93 -11.87 0.34
N THR A 160 9.63 -11.67 -0.77
CA THR A 160 9.40 -10.51 -1.65
C THR A 160 8.23 -10.76 -2.59
N LEU A 161 7.12 -10.05 -2.35
CA LEU A 161 5.91 -10.10 -3.17
C LEU A 161 5.67 -8.77 -3.88
N THR A 162 5.04 -8.83 -5.06
CA THR A 162 4.43 -7.64 -5.66
C THR A 162 3.18 -7.26 -4.87
N LEU A 163 2.72 -6.02 -5.00
CA LEU A 163 1.52 -5.56 -4.29
C LEU A 163 0.29 -6.45 -4.57
N THR A 164 0.10 -6.87 -5.82
CA THR A 164 -1.01 -7.76 -6.20
C THR A 164 -0.88 -9.14 -5.56
N GLU A 165 0.31 -9.73 -5.56
CA GLU A 165 0.58 -11.00 -4.91
C GLU A 165 0.34 -10.91 -3.40
N PHE A 166 0.78 -9.80 -2.78
CA PHE A 166 0.54 -9.52 -1.37
C PHE A 166 -0.96 -9.39 -1.06
N ARG A 167 -1.72 -8.59 -1.86
CA ARG A 167 -3.16 -8.40 -1.69
C ARG A 167 -3.91 -9.73 -1.79
N LEU A 168 -3.56 -10.56 -2.76
CA LEU A 168 -4.14 -11.89 -2.93
C LEU A 168 -3.84 -12.79 -1.74
N LEU A 169 -2.59 -12.86 -1.29
CA LEU A 169 -2.19 -13.64 -0.12
C LEU A 169 -2.90 -13.16 1.15
N ALA A 170 -2.90 -11.86 1.40
CA ALA A 170 -3.54 -11.26 2.56
C ALA A 170 -5.07 -11.46 2.56
N HIS A 171 -5.71 -11.39 1.39
CA HIS A 171 -7.14 -11.64 1.27
C HIS A 171 -7.51 -13.09 1.58
N LEU A 172 -6.77 -14.04 1.03
CA LEU A 172 -6.93 -15.46 1.30
C LEU A 172 -6.63 -15.80 2.77
N ALA A 173 -5.62 -15.17 3.36
CA ALA A 173 -5.20 -15.42 4.74
C ALA A 173 -6.18 -14.95 5.81
N ARG A 174 -7.07 -14.01 5.49
CA ARG A 174 -8.13 -13.56 6.42
C ARG A 174 -9.15 -14.67 6.72
N LEU A 175 -9.41 -15.54 5.76
CA LEU A 175 -10.32 -16.69 5.87
C LEU A 175 -9.67 -17.89 5.16
N PRO A 176 -8.65 -18.53 5.75
CA PRO A 176 -7.77 -19.47 5.05
C PRO A 176 -8.49 -20.67 4.43
N ARG A 177 -9.58 -21.11 5.06
CA ARG A 177 -10.37 -22.27 4.61
C ARG A 177 -11.53 -21.93 3.67
N ARG A 178 -11.81 -20.62 3.50
CA ARG A 178 -12.84 -20.18 2.56
C ARG A 178 -12.32 -20.26 1.13
N VAL A 179 -13.12 -20.84 0.25
CA VAL A 179 -12.86 -20.81 -1.19
C VAL A 179 -13.42 -19.52 -1.76
N PHE A 180 -12.56 -18.74 -2.39
CA PHE A 180 -12.92 -17.51 -3.09
C PHE A 180 -12.94 -17.76 -4.59
N SER A 181 -13.99 -17.33 -5.27
CA SER A 181 -14.06 -17.38 -6.72
C SER A 181 -13.04 -16.43 -7.36
N ARG A 182 -12.75 -16.64 -8.65
CA ARG A 182 -11.88 -15.73 -9.42
C ARG A 182 -12.44 -14.32 -9.48
N ALA A 183 -13.75 -14.20 -9.67
CA ALA A 183 -14.45 -12.92 -9.70
C ALA A 183 -14.33 -12.16 -8.36
N GLU A 184 -14.51 -12.85 -7.22
CA GLU A 184 -14.32 -12.27 -5.89
C GLU A 184 -12.89 -11.77 -5.69
N LEU A 185 -11.88 -12.58 -6.05
CA LEU A 185 -10.46 -12.21 -5.93
C LEU A 185 -10.10 -11.04 -6.86
N LEU A 186 -10.63 -11.04 -8.09
CA LEU A 186 -10.44 -9.93 -9.02
C LEU A 186 -10.97 -8.64 -8.43
N HIS A 187 -12.23 -8.64 -8.01
CA HIS A 187 -12.88 -7.45 -7.44
C HIS A 187 -12.20 -6.96 -6.15
N ALA A 188 -11.81 -7.87 -5.27
CA ALA A 188 -11.22 -7.51 -3.96
C ALA A 188 -9.75 -7.08 -4.05
N CYS A 189 -8.97 -7.66 -4.97
CA CYS A 189 -7.52 -7.48 -4.98
C CYS A 189 -7.00 -6.69 -6.19
N LEU A 190 -7.78 -6.60 -7.26
CA LEU A 190 -7.44 -5.90 -8.51
C LEU A 190 -8.60 -4.99 -8.99
N PRO A 191 -9.19 -4.14 -8.14
CA PRO A 191 -10.41 -3.39 -8.47
C PRO A 191 -10.25 -2.41 -9.64
N GLU A 192 -9.04 -2.12 -10.04
CA GLU A 192 -8.70 -1.08 -11.01
C GLU A 192 -8.25 -1.65 -12.36
N SER A 193 -8.33 -2.96 -12.53
CA SER A 193 -7.97 -3.57 -13.80
C SER A 193 -9.21 -3.99 -14.59
N ASP A 194 -9.33 -3.58 -15.84
CA ASP A 194 -10.20 -4.25 -16.83
C ASP A 194 -9.71 -5.69 -17.11
N ALA A 195 -8.96 -6.25 -16.16
CA ALA A 195 -8.34 -7.54 -16.27
C ALA A 195 -9.41 -8.63 -16.22
N LEU A 196 -9.27 -9.58 -17.13
CA LEU A 196 -10.08 -10.79 -17.14
C LEU A 196 -9.73 -11.66 -15.92
N GLU A 197 -10.65 -12.48 -15.47
CA GLU A 197 -10.47 -13.45 -14.35
C GLU A 197 -9.20 -14.31 -14.48
N ARG A 198 -8.73 -14.54 -15.71
CA ARG A 198 -7.45 -15.24 -16.01
C ARG A 198 -6.20 -14.54 -15.45
N THR A 199 -6.29 -13.23 -15.19
CA THR A 199 -5.18 -12.49 -14.58
C THR A 199 -4.93 -12.92 -13.14
N VAL A 200 -6.00 -13.29 -12.42
CA VAL A 200 -5.91 -13.85 -11.07
C VAL A 200 -5.09 -15.15 -11.07
N ASP A 201 -5.36 -16.04 -12.03
CA ASP A 201 -4.65 -17.33 -12.14
C ASP A 201 -3.13 -17.10 -12.35
N SER A 202 -2.75 -16.10 -13.17
CA SER A 202 -1.36 -15.74 -13.40
C SER A 202 -0.65 -15.26 -12.13
N HIS A 203 -1.29 -14.38 -11.37
CA HIS A 203 -0.72 -13.86 -10.13
C HIS A 203 -0.64 -14.94 -9.04
N LEU A 204 -1.66 -15.78 -8.91
CA LEU A 204 -1.64 -16.90 -7.97
C LEU A 204 -0.61 -17.97 -8.34
N SER A 205 -0.37 -18.20 -9.63
CA SER A 205 0.70 -19.10 -10.09
C SER A 205 2.09 -18.56 -9.70
N LYS A 206 2.33 -17.26 -9.89
CA LYS A 206 3.59 -16.59 -9.48
C LYS A 206 3.76 -16.61 -7.96
N LEU A 207 2.68 -16.30 -7.22
CA LEU A 207 2.67 -16.36 -5.76
C LEU A 207 3.01 -17.77 -5.26
N ARG A 208 2.37 -18.82 -5.82
CA ARG A 208 2.65 -20.20 -5.47
C ARG A 208 4.14 -20.55 -5.66
N ARG A 209 4.69 -20.21 -6.82
CA ARG A 209 6.12 -20.46 -7.09
C ARG A 209 7.02 -19.79 -6.05
N LYS A 210 6.76 -18.53 -5.68
CA LYS A 210 7.54 -17.82 -4.68
C LYS A 210 7.44 -18.45 -3.29
N LEU A 211 6.24 -18.91 -2.91
CA LEU A 211 6.02 -19.65 -1.67
C LEU A 211 6.79 -20.98 -1.67
N GLU A 212 6.76 -21.74 -2.77
CA GLU A 212 7.52 -22.98 -2.94
C GLU A 212 9.03 -22.76 -2.85
N GLU A 213 9.56 -21.71 -3.50
CA GLU A 213 10.96 -21.29 -3.41
C GLU A 213 11.37 -20.93 -1.96
N ALA A 214 10.44 -20.45 -1.15
CA ALA A 214 10.63 -20.15 0.27
C ALA A 214 10.32 -21.34 1.21
N GLY A 215 10.10 -22.53 0.67
CA GLY A 215 9.84 -23.74 1.45
C GLY A 215 8.39 -23.98 1.87
N VAL A 216 7.44 -23.18 1.38
CA VAL A 216 6.01 -23.32 1.64
C VAL A 216 5.32 -23.88 0.41
N SER A 217 5.18 -25.20 0.34
CA SER A 217 4.60 -25.89 -0.81
C SER A 217 3.09 -26.05 -0.70
N GLY A 218 2.42 -26.14 -1.87
CA GLY A 218 1.00 -26.45 -1.99
C GLY A 218 0.03 -25.29 -1.74
N LEU A 219 0.52 -24.08 -1.45
CA LEU A 219 -0.29 -22.89 -1.20
C LEU A 219 -0.12 -21.82 -2.30
N PRO A 220 -1.18 -21.11 -2.66
CA PRO A 220 -2.61 -21.33 -2.36
C PRO A 220 -3.17 -22.58 -3.09
N VAL A 221 -4.18 -23.21 -2.49
CA VAL A 221 -4.85 -24.40 -3.04
C VAL A 221 -5.85 -23.98 -4.11
N SER A 222 -5.81 -24.64 -5.27
CA SER A 222 -6.81 -24.46 -6.34
C SER A 222 -7.90 -25.50 -6.24
N ILE A 223 -9.15 -25.07 -6.15
CA ILE A 223 -10.33 -25.94 -6.20
C ILE A 223 -10.90 -25.85 -7.62
N ARG A 224 -10.77 -26.95 -8.36
CA ARG A 224 -11.14 -27.01 -9.79
C ARG A 224 -12.60 -26.58 -10.01
N GLY A 225 -12.79 -25.61 -10.89
CA GLY A 225 -14.11 -25.09 -11.25
C GLY A 225 -14.75 -24.14 -10.22
N VAL A 226 -14.13 -23.95 -9.04
CA VAL A 226 -14.67 -23.11 -7.96
C VAL A 226 -13.80 -21.87 -7.71
N GLY A 227 -12.52 -22.05 -7.39
CA GLY A 227 -11.67 -20.92 -7.05
C GLY A 227 -10.42 -21.33 -6.27
N TYR A 228 -10.05 -20.50 -5.30
CA TYR A 228 -8.83 -20.65 -4.51
C TYR A 228 -9.08 -20.45 -3.01
N CYS A 229 -8.33 -21.16 -2.18
CA CYS A 229 -8.23 -20.92 -0.73
C CYS A 229 -6.76 -21.01 -0.29
N LEU A 230 -6.46 -20.57 0.92
CA LEU A 230 -5.08 -20.63 1.40
C LEU A 230 -4.75 -21.97 2.06
N GLU A 231 -5.71 -22.54 2.84
CA GLU A 231 -5.58 -23.88 3.43
C GLU A 231 -6.61 -24.82 2.85
N GLY A 232 -6.16 -25.98 2.39
CA GLY A 232 -7.08 -27.05 2.02
C GLY A 232 -7.81 -27.61 3.25
N SER A 233 -9.07 -27.98 3.07
CA SER A 233 -9.76 -28.84 4.04
C SER A 233 -9.03 -30.17 4.05
N GLY A 234 -8.32 -30.50 5.15
CA GLY A 234 -7.74 -31.81 5.39
C GLY A 234 -8.84 -32.86 5.58
#